data_690043bf722cbbd18dd6502c387e613b
#
_entry.id   690043bf722cbbd18dd6502c387e613b
#
_cell.length_a   1.000
_cell.length_b   1.000
_cell.length_c   1.000
_cell.angle_alpha   90.00
_cell.angle_beta   90.00
_cell.angle_gamma   90.00
#
_symmetry.space_group_name_H-M   'P 1'
#
loop_
_entity.id
_entity.type
_entity.pdbx_description
1 polymer ?
#
loop_
_entity_poly.entity_id
_entity_poly.type
_entity_poly.pdbx_seq_one_letter_code
_entity_poly.pdbx_strand_id
1 'polypeptide(L)'
;MQRSRWIGAGVLASALVLTSCTSGPAGVDAKQNSKAPLELWTRTTPGGPGEQGAIKLAAAFEKATGYKVKVTAIFDDFETKLQQRAAQKNLPDIVMNDVTQLGAMHSQGLLREIDLGKIKNAAQAVGQGLDSGKSVDGKQFGLPYSAQASALLIRKDWREKLKLEVPSSWDDFAAMAEAFTTKDPDGDGKKNTYGLAAPLSTKRGYASWYFSNFLWAAGGDFITETGDGTYQPAMTTEESVRAVQWFRDLGCKSKVIQPGAVTMETPPTNETFEAGRTGMFVVGPYLLPRFDETLGKDKYEVVPMPKGPKDATVLAEGGSVYLMAGSENMAGQDAFADFAISAEGQKTGMAGDTGFTVQLPVNKTVDITKVRPDPRWKTYAEIYQESGRYAPSIPNWTPVRQTTAETVNALMADCGLDTRSKLKELDKQLADILKEQGIAAS
;
A
#
# COMPACT_ATOMS: atom_id res chain seq x y z
N MET A 1 13.17 22.35 88.06
CA MET A 1 11.74 22.62 88.23
C MET A 1 11.01 22.39 86.92
N GLN A 2 9.96 21.58 86.97
CA GLN A 2 8.81 21.39 86.10
C GLN A 2 8.99 20.53 84.86
N ARG A 3 8.61 19.35 85.03
CA ARG A 3 7.36 18.59 84.78
C ARG A 3 7.18 18.17 83.31
N SER A 4 7.37 16.89 83.19
CA SER A 4 6.93 16.02 82.09
C SER A 4 5.47 16.07 81.79
N ARG A 5 5.08 16.01 80.48
CA ARG A 5 3.80 15.46 80.06
C ARG A 5 4.02 14.59 78.79
N TRP A 6 3.76 13.33 78.97
CA TRP A 6 3.63 12.35 77.90
C TRP A 6 2.29 12.52 77.22
N ILE A 7 2.26 12.53 75.87
CA ILE A 7 1.06 12.30 75.11
C ILE A 7 1.41 11.24 74.06
N GLY A 8 0.64 10.15 74.04
CA GLY A 8 0.91 8.95 73.26
C GLY A 8 0.72 9.18 71.76
N ALA A 9 1.57 8.51 71.01
CA ALA A 9 1.49 8.42 69.55
C ALA A 9 0.60 7.23 69.17
N GLY A 10 -0.57 7.53 68.62
CA GLY A 10 -1.41 6.57 67.90
C GLY A 10 -0.85 6.27 66.53
N VAL A 11 -0.45 5.02 66.31
CA VAL A 11 -0.02 4.54 64.99
C VAL A 11 -1.27 4.28 64.16
N LEU A 12 -1.53 5.18 63.20
CA LEU A 12 -2.48 4.94 62.10
C LEU A 12 -1.76 4.14 61.01
N ALA A 13 -2.04 2.87 60.90
CA ALA A 13 -1.62 2.03 59.77
C ALA A 13 -2.48 2.41 58.54
N SER A 14 -1.93 3.24 57.65
CA SER A 14 -2.50 3.51 56.33
C SER A 14 -2.22 2.33 55.41
N ALA A 15 -3.22 1.49 55.16
CA ALA A 15 -3.16 0.48 54.11
C ALA A 15 -3.11 1.17 52.75
N LEU A 16 -1.94 1.20 52.13
CA LEU A 16 -1.78 1.51 50.72
C LEU A 16 -2.38 0.37 49.90
N VAL A 17 -3.59 0.58 49.38
CA VAL A 17 -4.14 -0.26 48.32
C VAL A 17 -3.39 0.08 47.03
N LEU A 18 -2.42 -0.75 46.65
CA LEU A 18 -1.81 -0.76 45.34
C LEU A 18 -2.86 -1.24 44.36
N THR A 19 -3.63 -0.31 43.78
CA THR A 19 -4.36 -0.58 42.55
C THR A 19 -3.34 -0.77 41.43
N SER A 20 -3.09 -2.02 41.07
CA SER A 20 -2.39 -2.38 39.85
C SER A 20 -3.21 -1.85 38.68
N CYS A 21 -2.79 -0.74 38.09
CA CYS A 21 -3.24 -0.36 36.76
C CYS A 21 -2.72 -1.40 35.76
N THR A 22 -3.51 -2.44 35.50
CA THR A 22 -3.39 -3.19 34.27
C THR A 22 -3.74 -2.21 33.15
N SER A 23 -2.71 -1.74 32.44
CA SER A 23 -2.87 -1.00 31.20
C SER A 23 -3.38 -1.97 30.13
N GLY A 24 -4.70 -2.22 30.13
CA GLY A 24 -5.40 -2.74 28.97
C GLY A 24 -5.40 -1.67 27.87
N PRO A 25 -5.54 -2.05 26.60
CA PRO A 25 -5.63 -1.10 25.51
C PRO A 25 -6.73 -0.08 25.81
N ALA A 26 -6.46 1.19 25.53
CA ALA A 26 -7.35 2.31 25.83
C ALA A 26 -8.62 2.25 24.97
N GLY A 27 -9.50 1.29 25.28
CA GLY A 27 -10.90 1.36 24.89
C GLY A 27 -11.59 2.34 25.83
N VAL A 28 -11.66 3.60 25.45
CA VAL A 28 -12.53 4.53 26.13
C VAL A 28 -13.94 4.06 25.83
N ASP A 29 -14.69 3.64 26.88
CA ASP A 29 -16.14 3.40 26.80
C ASP A 29 -16.84 4.77 26.54
N ALA A 30 -16.75 5.26 25.32
CA ALA A 30 -17.47 6.43 24.89
C ALA A 30 -18.97 6.10 24.98
N LYS A 31 -19.73 6.98 25.64
CA LYS A 31 -21.18 6.83 25.69
C LYS A 31 -21.71 6.84 24.27
N GLN A 32 -22.29 5.72 23.85
CA GLN A 32 -22.74 5.55 22.47
C GLN A 32 -23.87 6.53 22.10
N ASN A 33 -23.73 7.18 20.96
CA ASN A 33 -24.70 8.09 20.36
C ASN A 33 -24.85 7.81 18.85
N SER A 34 -25.80 6.94 18.53
CA SER A 34 -26.08 6.55 17.13
C SER A 34 -26.55 7.69 16.21
N LYS A 35 -26.76 8.90 16.73
CA LYS A 35 -27.13 10.08 15.96
C LYS A 35 -25.97 11.06 15.76
N ALA A 36 -24.81 10.82 16.40
CA ALA A 36 -23.64 11.66 16.18
C ALA A 36 -23.20 11.56 14.71
N PRO A 37 -22.87 12.68 14.07
CA PRO A 37 -22.31 12.65 12.72
C PRO A 37 -20.94 11.99 12.74
N LEU A 38 -20.65 11.20 11.71
CA LEU A 38 -19.36 10.53 11.53
C LEU A 38 -18.34 11.50 10.93
N GLU A 39 -17.11 11.47 11.40
CA GLU A 39 -15.96 12.10 10.78
C GLU A 39 -15.17 11.06 9.96
N LEU A 40 -15.14 11.24 8.65
CA LEU A 40 -14.37 10.40 7.72
C LEU A 40 -13.10 11.14 7.26
N TRP A 41 -11.94 10.59 7.59
CA TRP A 41 -10.69 11.05 7.00
C TRP A 41 -10.28 10.15 5.82
N THR A 42 -9.88 10.76 4.72
CA THR A 42 -9.38 10.04 3.55
C THR A 42 -8.01 10.57 3.15
N ARG A 43 -7.09 9.65 2.83
CA ARG A 43 -5.75 9.98 2.35
C ARG A 43 -5.80 10.32 0.86
N THR A 44 -6.31 11.51 0.56
CA THR A 44 -6.42 12.05 -0.80
C THR A 44 -6.06 13.52 -0.82
N THR A 45 -5.67 14.03 -1.99
CA THR A 45 -5.35 15.45 -2.15
C THR A 45 -6.59 16.31 -1.94
N PRO A 46 -6.56 17.30 -1.02
CA PRO A 46 -7.65 18.24 -0.85
C PRO A 46 -8.01 18.97 -2.16
N GLY A 47 -9.30 19.09 -2.45
CA GLY A 47 -9.81 19.65 -3.69
C GLY A 47 -9.70 18.73 -4.91
N GLY A 48 -9.00 17.61 -4.78
CA GLY A 48 -8.76 16.68 -5.88
C GLY A 48 -9.90 15.69 -6.15
N PRO A 49 -9.77 14.89 -7.23
CA PRO A 49 -10.78 13.88 -7.61
C PRO A 49 -11.08 12.86 -6.51
N GLY A 50 -10.06 12.50 -5.71
CA GLY A 50 -10.21 11.56 -4.60
C GLY A 50 -11.14 12.07 -3.51
N GLU A 51 -11.00 13.34 -3.11
CA GLU A 51 -11.93 13.97 -2.15
C GLU A 51 -13.34 14.03 -2.71
N GLN A 52 -13.52 14.43 -3.96
CA GLN A 52 -14.84 14.50 -4.60
C GLN A 52 -15.51 13.12 -4.65
N GLY A 53 -14.76 12.05 -4.89
CA GLY A 53 -15.27 10.69 -4.82
C GLY A 53 -15.70 10.27 -3.41
N ALA A 54 -14.92 10.62 -2.39
CA ALA A 54 -15.27 10.36 -0.99
C ALA A 54 -16.53 11.14 -0.57
N ILE A 55 -16.68 12.39 -1.02
CA ILE A 55 -17.90 13.20 -0.79
C ILE A 55 -19.11 12.54 -1.46
N LYS A 56 -18.99 12.03 -2.69
CA LYS A 56 -20.08 11.32 -3.39
C LYS A 56 -20.46 10.04 -2.65
N LEU A 57 -19.47 9.26 -2.20
CA LEU A 57 -19.70 8.06 -1.41
C LEU A 57 -20.45 8.38 -0.10
N ALA A 58 -19.98 9.39 0.63
CA ALA A 58 -20.62 9.86 1.86
C ALA A 58 -22.07 10.32 1.63
N ALA A 59 -22.33 11.11 0.59
CA ALA A 59 -23.67 11.57 0.24
C ALA A 59 -24.61 10.41 -0.12
N ALA A 60 -24.14 9.39 -0.85
CA ALA A 60 -24.91 8.20 -1.17
C ALA A 60 -25.22 7.38 0.10
N PHE A 61 -24.24 7.24 1.00
CA PHE A 61 -24.42 6.60 2.30
C PHE A 61 -25.44 7.35 3.17
N GLU A 62 -25.34 8.69 3.27
CA GLU A 62 -26.31 9.50 4.00
C GLU A 62 -27.74 9.32 3.47
N LYS A 63 -27.88 9.29 2.14
CA LYS A 63 -29.18 9.07 1.49
C LYS A 63 -29.76 7.67 1.78
N ALA A 64 -28.90 6.65 1.81
CA ALA A 64 -29.30 5.27 2.03
C ALA A 64 -29.65 4.96 3.48
N THR A 65 -28.99 5.62 4.44
CA THR A 65 -29.02 5.22 5.86
C THR A 65 -29.52 6.30 6.82
N GLY A 66 -29.45 7.56 6.41
CA GLY A 66 -29.77 8.72 7.28
C GLY A 66 -28.62 9.17 8.19
N TYR A 67 -27.52 8.43 8.29
CA TYR A 67 -26.33 8.87 9.04
C TYR A 67 -25.67 10.05 8.33
N LYS A 68 -25.15 11.00 9.10
CA LYS A 68 -24.41 12.15 8.58
C LYS A 68 -22.92 11.86 8.59
N VAL A 69 -22.20 12.27 7.51
CA VAL A 69 -20.75 12.07 7.37
C VAL A 69 -20.08 13.37 6.95
N LYS A 70 -19.07 13.79 7.71
CA LYS A 70 -18.18 14.88 7.34
C LYS A 70 -16.89 14.31 6.77
N VAL A 71 -16.61 14.57 5.50
CA VAL A 71 -15.36 14.14 4.82
C VAL A 71 -14.27 15.18 5.05
N THR A 72 -13.06 14.70 5.35
CA THR A 72 -11.83 15.51 5.43
C THR A 72 -10.74 14.82 4.63
N ALA A 73 -10.28 15.46 3.57
CA ALA A 73 -9.15 14.98 2.76
C ALA A 73 -7.83 15.50 3.34
N ILE A 74 -6.87 14.60 3.49
CA ILE A 74 -5.52 14.89 3.98
C ILE A 74 -4.55 14.05 3.14
N PHE A 75 -3.56 14.65 2.51
CA PHE A 75 -2.54 13.93 1.77
C PHE A 75 -1.19 13.96 2.47
N ASP A 76 -0.70 15.17 2.75
CA ASP A 76 0.58 15.35 3.43
C ASP A 76 0.45 15.19 4.93
N ASP A 77 1.45 14.54 5.53
CA ASP A 77 1.55 14.31 6.98
C ASP A 77 0.33 13.60 7.60
N PHE A 78 -0.38 12.78 6.81
CA PHE A 78 -1.60 12.10 7.24
C PHE A 78 -1.39 11.34 8.55
N GLU A 79 -0.38 10.50 8.60
CA GLU A 79 -0.06 9.66 9.75
C GLU A 79 0.31 10.50 10.99
N THR A 80 1.08 11.57 10.80
CA THR A 80 1.44 12.51 11.88
C THR A 80 0.20 13.20 12.45
N LYS A 81 -0.71 13.68 11.59
CA LYS A 81 -1.97 14.30 12.03
C LYS A 81 -2.88 13.32 12.74
N LEU A 82 -2.93 12.07 12.28
CA LEU A 82 -3.70 11.02 12.94
C LEU A 82 -3.16 10.73 14.35
N GLN A 83 -1.84 10.65 14.51
CA GLN A 83 -1.19 10.48 15.82
C GLN A 83 -1.46 11.67 16.76
N GLN A 84 -1.45 12.90 16.25
CA GLN A 84 -1.80 14.10 17.04
C GLN A 84 -3.24 14.02 17.56
N ARG A 85 -4.20 13.59 16.72
CA ARG A 85 -5.60 13.37 17.12
C ARG A 85 -5.73 12.24 18.15
N ALA A 86 -4.95 11.16 17.99
CA ALA A 86 -4.88 10.06 18.95
C ALA A 86 -4.40 10.53 20.33
N ALA A 87 -3.33 11.33 20.38
CA ALA A 87 -2.78 11.90 21.61
C ALA A 87 -3.81 12.81 22.32
N GLN A 88 -4.67 13.49 21.55
CA GLN A 88 -5.77 14.33 22.05
C GLN A 88 -7.04 13.52 22.41
N LYS A 89 -7.03 12.18 22.23
CA LYS A 89 -8.20 11.29 22.40
C LYS A 89 -9.41 11.73 21.56
N ASN A 90 -9.17 12.22 20.37
CA ASN A 90 -10.14 12.76 19.45
C ASN A 90 -9.88 12.26 18.03
N LEU A 91 -9.84 10.92 17.87
CA LEU A 91 -9.71 10.29 16.56
C LEU A 91 -10.93 10.58 15.68
N PRO A 92 -10.79 10.65 14.34
CA PRO A 92 -11.95 10.56 13.46
C PRO A 92 -12.67 9.22 13.69
N ASP A 93 -13.92 9.08 13.23
CA ASP A 93 -14.64 7.81 13.35
C ASP A 93 -14.16 6.78 12.34
N ILE A 94 -13.85 7.22 11.14
CA ILE A 94 -13.49 6.37 10.00
C ILE A 94 -12.25 6.94 9.32
N VAL A 95 -11.35 6.04 8.93
CA VAL A 95 -10.19 6.37 8.09
C VAL A 95 -10.22 5.51 6.83
N MET A 96 -10.03 6.13 5.67
CA MET A 96 -9.75 5.45 4.40
C MET A 96 -8.31 5.73 4.01
N ASN A 97 -7.47 4.69 4.03
CA ASN A 97 -6.02 4.77 3.77
C ASN A 97 -5.50 3.48 3.14
N ASP A 98 -4.24 3.48 2.75
CA ASP A 98 -3.56 2.32 2.17
C ASP A 98 -3.63 1.09 3.09
N VAL A 99 -3.81 -0.09 2.53
CA VAL A 99 -3.86 -1.36 3.26
C VAL A 99 -2.61 -1.60 4.12
N THR A 100 -1.44 -1.13 3.67
CA THR A 100 -0.16 -1.27 4.37
C THR A 100 -0.08 -0.49 5.69
N GLN A 101 -1.05 0.37 5.99
CA GLN A 101 -1.11 1.13 7.25
C GLN A 101 -1.79 0.37 8.40
N LEU A 102 -2.42 -0.77 8.10
CA LEU A 102 -3.14 -1.56 9.09
C LEU A 102 -2.27 -1.89 10.31
N GLY A 103 -1.11 -2.50 10.09
CA GLY A 103 -0.24 -2.94 11.18
C GLY A 103 0.20 -1.79 12.08
N ALA A 104 0.63 -0.66 11.49
CA ALA A 104 1.06 0.53 12.25
C ALA A 104 -0.08 1.14 13.08
N MET A 105 -1.29 1.21 12.54
CA MET A 105 -2.46 1.73 13.27
C MET A 105 -2.95 0.74 14.33
N HIS A 106 -2.90 -0.57 14.03
CA HIS A 106 -3.28 -1.63 14.98
C HIS A 106 -2.34 -1.67 16.19
N SER A 107 -1.03 -1.70 15.96
CA SER A 107 -0.03 -1.76 17.05
C SER A 107 -0.08 -0.54 17.99
N GLN A 108 -0.60 0.59 17.52
CA GLN A 108 -0.81 1.80 18.31
C GLN A 108 -2.19 1.82 19.02
N GLY A 109 -3.02 0.79 18.85
CA GLY A 109 -4.36 0.73 19.44
C GLY A 109 -5.35 1.74 18.86
N LEU A 110 -5.14 2.21 17.64
CA LEU A 110 -6.00 3.22 17.00
C LEU A 110 -7.25 2.63 16.37
N LEU A 111 -7.28 1.31 16.15
CA LEU A 111 -8.32 0.62 15.41
C LEU A 111 -9.29 -0.12 16.33
N ARG A 112 -10.55 -0.14 15.94
CA ARG A 112 -11.59 -1.01 16.49
C ARG A 112 -11.63 -2.30 15.69
N GLU A 113 -11.72 -3.45 16.36
CA GLU A 113 -11.96 -4.74 15.72
C GLU A 113 -13.29 -4.74 14.98
N ILE A 114 -13.33 -5.32 13.79
CA ILE A 114 -14.50 -5.40 12.91
C ILE A 114 -15.13 -6.77 13.05
N ASP A 115 -16.35 -6.80 13.56
CA ASP A 115 -17.18 -8.00 13.56
C ASP A 115 -17.79 -8.21 12.18
N LEU A 116 -17.21 -9.13 11.39
CA LEU A 116 -17.69 -9.42 10.04
C LEU A 116 -19.15 -9.92 10.00
N GLY A 117 -19.67 -10.44 11.13
CA GLY A 117 -21.09 -10.81 11.25
C GLY A 117 -22.05 -9.61 11.16
N LYS A 118 -21.57 -8.41 11.44
CA LYS A 118 -22.32 -7.14 11.30
C LYS A 118 -22.20 -6.51 9.93
N ILE A 119 -21.26 -6.96 9.12
CA ILE A 119 -20.99 -6.42 7.77
C ILE A 119 -21.61 -7.36 6.73
N LYS A 120 -22.83 -7.07 6.32
CA LYS A 120 -23.63 -7.96 5.43
C LYS A 120 -22.95 -8.21 4.08
N ASN A 121 -22.25 -7.20 3.55
CA ASN A 121 -21.58 -7.27 2.27
C ASN A 121 -20.17 -7.91 2.37
N ALA A 122 -19.67 -8.28 3.56
CA ALA A 122 -18.35 -8.89 3.70
C ALA A 122 -18.19 -10.18 2.89
N ALA A 123 -19.21 -11.02 2.81
CA ALA A 123 -19.21 -12.25 2.00
C ALA A 123 -19.05 -12.01 0.49
N GLN A 124 -19.32 -10.79 0.03
CA GLN A 124 -19.15 -10.37 -1.37
C GLN A 124 -17.75 -9.80 -1.65
N ALA A 125 -16.94 -9.54 -0.61
CA ALA A 125 -15.59 -9.05 -0.82
C ALA A 125 -14.68 -10.12 -1.46
N VAL A 126 -13.71 -9.68 -2.25
CA VAL A 126 -12.67 -10.54 -2.81
C VAL A 126 -11.79 -11.07 -1.67
N GLY A 127 -11.55 -12.40 -1.64
CA GLY A 127 -10.93 -13.08 -0.50
C GLY A 127 -9.59 -12.49 -0.09
N GLN A 128 -8.63 -12.38 -1.03
CA GLN A 128 -7.31 -11.81 -0.72
C GLN A 128 -7.36 -10.36 -0.24
N GLY A 129 -8.32 -9.55 -0.73
CA GLY A 129 -8.53 -8.19 -0.22
C GLY A 129 -9.06 -8.21 1.21
N LEU A 130 -9.97 -9.12 1.54
CA LEU A 130 -10.48 -9.28 2.90
C LEU A 130 -9.38 -9.77 3.86
N ASP A 131 -8.55 -10.71 3.40
CA ASP A 131 -7.41 -11.22 4.19
C ASP A 131 -6.36 -10.14 4.48
N SER A 132 -6.15 -9.20 3.56
CA SER A 132 -5.25 -8.07 3.78
C SER A 132 -5.69 -7.10 4.90
N GLY A 133 -6.94 -7.20 5.35
CA GLY A 133 -7.48 -6.45 6.49
C GLY A 133 -7.32 -7.13 7.84
N LYS A 134 -6.67 -8.30 7.89
CA LYS A 134 -6.37 -9.02 9.14
C LYS A 134 -5.05 -8.54 9.75
N SER A 135 -5.02 -8.45 11.06
CA SER A 135 -3.79 -8.26 11.83
C SER A 135 -3.08 -9.61 12.06
N VAL A 136 -1.90 -9.56 12.65
CA VAL A 136 -1.07 -10.75 12.94
C VAL A 136 -1.76 -11.79 13.85
N ASP A 137 -2.73 -11.37 14.68
CA ASP A 137 -3.53 -12.25 15.51
C ASP A 137 -4.76 -12.84 14.78
N GLY A 138 -4.88 -12.60 13.48
CA GLY A 138 -5.95 -13.10 12.62
C GLY A 138 -7.28 -12.36 12.73
N LYS A 139 -7.37 -11.32 13.55
CA LYS A 139 -8.58 -10.51 13.72
C LYS A 139 -8.70 -9.46 12.62
N GLN A 140 -9.94 -9.11 12.30
CA GLN A 140 -10.24 -8.14 11.26
C GLN A 140 -10.22 -6.71 11.78
N PHE A 141 -9.39 -5.83 11.20
CA PHE A 141 -9.30 -4.41 11.55
C PHE A 141 -9.44 -3.46 10.35
N GLY A 142 -9.33 -3.97 9.13
CA GLY A 142 -9.58 -3.22 7.90
C GLY A 142 -10.57 -3.95 7.00
N LEU A 143 -11.40 -3.20 6.26
CA LEU A 143 -12.20 -3.76 5.18
C LEU A 143 -11.67 -3.25 3.85
N PRO A 144 -11.44 -4.12 2.85
CA PRO A 144 -10.98 -3.67 1.56
C PRO A 144 -12.03 -2.76 0.92
N TYR A 145 -11.59 -1.61 0.42
CA TYR A 145 -12.45 -0.71 -0.34
C TYR A 145 -12.13 -0.74 -1.83
N SER A 146 -10.87 -0.82 -2.15
CA SER A 146 -10.37 -0.88 -3.52
C SER A 146 -9.18 -1.82 -3.61
N ALA A 147 -8.91 -2.30 -4.81
CA ALA A 147 -7.78 -3.18 -5.11
C ALA A 147 -7.04 -2.72 -6.36
N GLN A 148 -5.77 -3.05 -6.43
CA GLN A 148 -4.95 -2.92 -7.63
C GLN A 148 -3.83 -3.95 -7.61
N ALA A 149 -3.27 -4.23 -8.79
CA ALA A 149 -2.00 -4.90 -8.95
C ALA A 149 -1.15 -4.12 -9.95
N SER A 150 0.16 -4.29 -9.90
CA SER A 150 1.04 -3.73 -10.90
C SER A 150 0.90 -4.51 -12.21
N ALA A 151 0.92 -3.81 -13.34
CA ALA A 151 1.00 -4.38 -14.67
C ALA A 151 2.15 -3.70 -15.45
N LEU A 152 2.57 -4.31 -16.52
CA LEU A 152 3.55 -3.72 -17.43
C LEU A 152 2.83 -2.86 -18.47
N LEU A 153 3.14 -1.56 -18.47
CA LEU A 153 2.79 -0.65 -19.55
C LEU A 153 3.91 -0.61 -20.55
N ILE A 154 3.59 -0.72 -21.84
CA ILE A 154 4.54 -0.68 -22.94
C ILE A 154 4.12 0.39 -23.93
N ARG A 155 5.04 1.20 -24.40
CA ARG A 155 4.84 2.05 -25.58
C ARG A 155 4.56 1.15 -26.80
N LYS A 156 3.28 0.99 -27.11
CA LYS A 156 2.80 0.14 -28.20
C LYS A 156 3.34 0.62 -29.55
N ASP A 157 3.30 1.93 -29.78
CA ASP A 157 3.82 2.55 -31.00
C ASP A 157 5.33 2.26 -31.21
N TRP A 158 6.13 2.27 -30.15
CA TRP A 158 7.55 1.92 -30.22
C TRP A 158 7.77 0.45 -30.47
N ARG A 159 7.02 -0.42 -29.76
CA ARG A 159 7.11 -1.88 -29.90
C ARG A 159 6.78 -2.28 -31.34
N GLU A 160 5.67 -1.78 -31.89
CA GLU A 160 5.23 -2.09 -33.25
C GLU A 160 6.23 -1.57 -34.31
N LYS A 161 6.72 -0.32 -34.15
CA LYS A 161 7.74 0.26 -35.05
C LYS A 161 9.01 -0.60 -35.10
N LEU A 162 9.47 -1.11 -33.96
CA LEU A 162 10.66 -1.95 -33.86
C LEU A 162 10.36 -3.44 -34.14
N LYS A 163 9.09 -3.80 -34.40
CA LYS A 163 8.64 -5.19 -34.65
C LYS A 163 9.00 -6.14 -33.51
N LEU A 164 8.80 -5.69 -32.26
CA LEU A 164 9.06 -6.51 -31.07
C LEU A 164 7.76 -7.20 -30.62
N GLU A 165 7.89 -8.40 -30.13
CA GLU A 165 6.79 -9.12 -29.48
C GLU A 165 6.58 -8.63 -28.04
N VAL A 166 5.40 -8.88 -27.48
CA VAL A 166 5.15 -8.62 -26.05
C VAL A 166 6.04 -9.52 -25.21
N PRO A 167 6.78 -9.01 -24.20
CA PRO A 167 7.73 -9.81 -23.45
C PRO A 167 7.02 -10.89 -22.62
N SER A 168 7.48 -12.12 -22.69
CA SER A 168 6.96 -13.28 -21.95
C SER A 168 7.88 -13.76 -20.83
N SER A 169 9.13 -13.34 -20.86
CA SER A 169 10.17 -13.67 -19.89
C SER A 169 10.97 -12.43 -19.47
N TRP A 170 11.78 -12.56 -18.43
CA TRP A 170 12.70 -11.49 -18.02
C TRP A 170 13.77 -11.18 -19.07
N ASP A 171 14.18 -12.19 -19.86
CA ASP A 171 15.12 -11.97 -20.97
C ASP A 171 14.48 -11.15 -22.09
N ASP A 172 13.21 -11.43 -22.43
CA ASP A 172 12.44 -10.62 -23.39
C ASP A 172 12.24 -9.20 -22.90
N PHE A 173 11.95 -9.03 -21.59
CA PHE A 173 11.82 -7.72 -20.95
C PHE A 173 13.13 -6.91 -21.06
N ALA A 174 14.25 -7.51 -20.72
CA ALA A 174 15.57 -6.87 -20.82
C ALA A 174 15.91 -6.51 -22.28
N ALA A 175 15.66 -7.43 -23.21
CA ALA A 175 15.90 -7.20 -24.65
C ALA A 175 15.03 -6.05 -25.20
N MET A 176 13.75 -5.97 -24.80
CA MET A 176 12.88 -4.86 -25.17
C MET A 176 13.36 -3.53 -24.58
N ALA A 177 13.77 -3.54 -23.29
CA ALA A 177 14.33 -2.36 -22.65
C ALA A 177 15.60 -1.84 -23.38
N GLU A 178 16.48 -2.74 -23.78
CA GLU A 178 17.69 -2.41 -24.56
C GLU A 178 17.32 -1.87 -25.94
N ALA A 179 16.35 -2.49 -26.61
CA ALA A 179 15.89 -2.02 -27.92
C ALA A 179 15.31 -0.59 -27.84
N PHE A 180 14.50 -0.29 -26.83
CA PHE A 180 13.95 1.05 -26.61
C PHE A 180 15.02 2.08 -26.22
N THR A 181 16.12 1.65 -25.63
CA THR A 181 17.25 2.52 -25.29
C THR A 181 18.17 2.82 -26.46
N THR A 182 18.32 1.84 -27.39
CA THR A 182 19.41 1.89 -28.37
C THR A 182 18.96 2.08 -29.82
N LYS A 183 17.67 1.79 -30.15
CA LYS A 183 17.17 1.73 -31.55
C LYS A 183 16.33 2.93 -31.99
N ASP A 184 16.41 4.07 -31.31
CA ASP A 184 15.68 5.28 -31.65
C ASP A 184 14.18 5.02 -31.92
N PRO A 185 13.42 4.56 -30.90
CA PRO A 185 12.03 4.15 -31.09
C PRO A 185 11.08 5.32 -31.40
N ASP A 186 11.37 6.53 -30.94
CA ASP A 186 10.59 7.74 -31.23
C ASP A 186 10.94 8.32 -32.63
N GLY A 187 12.14 8.04 -33.16
CA GLY A 187 12.55 8.42 -34.52
C GLY A 187 13.02 9.87 -34.63
N ASP A 188 13.46 10.47 -33.56
CA ASP A 188 13.97 11.85 -33.56
C ASP A 188 15.47 11.94 -33.88
N GLY A 189 16.14 10.82 -34.10
CA GLY A 189 17.56 10.70 -34.44
C GLY A 189 18.50 10.91 -33.24
N LYS A 190 17.98 10.99 -32.01
CA LYS A 190 18.76 11.20 -30.78
C LYS A 190 18.80 9.94 -29.91
N LYS A 191 19.75 9.90 -28.99
CA LYS A 191 19.87 8.84 -27.97
C LYS A 191 19.38 9.40 -26.62
N ASN A 192 18.07 9.65 -26.51
CA ASN A 192 17.42 10.30 -25.40
C ASN A 192 16.26 9.47 -24.82
N THR A 193 16.05 8.25 -25.32
CA THR A 193 15.04 7.31 -24.87
C THR A 193 15.65 6.21 -23.98
N TYR A 194 14.86 5.67 -23.06
CA TYR A 194 15.24 4.63 -22.13
C TYR A 194 14.18 3.53 -22.12
N GLY A 195 14.60 2.30 -21.80
CA GLY A 195 13.71 1.15 -21.78
C GLY A 195 12.70 1.19 -20.65
N LEU A 196 13.09 1.60 -19.45
CA LEU A 196 12.29 1.42 -18.25
C LEU A 196 12.19 2.70 -17.42
N ALA A 197 10.97 3.07 -17.05
CA ALA A 197 10.67 4.05 -16.01
C ALA A 197 10.66 3.37 -14.63
N ALA A 198 11.45 3.86 -13.69
CA ALA A 198 11.54 3.30 -12.34
C ALA A 198 11.65 4.38 -11.25
N PRO A 199 10.70 4.48 -10.30
CA PRO A 199 10.77 5.38 -9.16
C PRO A 199 11.59 4.73 -8.04
N LEU A 200 12.87 5.05 -7.94
CA LEU A 200 13.82 4.41 -7.03
C LEU A 200 14.25 5.29 -5.86
N SER A 201 13.51 6.36 -5.56
CA SER A 201 13.75 7.18 -4.36
C SER A 201 13.61 6.36 -3.08
N THR A 202 14.38 6.69 -2.05
CA THR A 202 14.22 6.15 -0.70
C THR A 202 12.98 6.70 0.00
N LYS A 203 12.51 7.88 -0.40
CA LYS A 203 11.35 8.53 0.22
C LYS A 203 10.14 7.60 0.22
N ARG A 204 9.53 7.43 1.40
CA ARG A 204 8.38 6.53 1.61
C ARG A 204 8.58 5.10 1.10
N GLY A 205 9.81 4.66 0.90
CA GLY A 205 10.14 3.31 0.45
C GLY A 205 9.81 3.04 -1.02
N TYR A 206 9.83 4.04 -1.91
CA TYR A 206 9.50 3.84 -3.32
C TYR A 206 10.37 2.77 -3.99
N ALA A 207 11.68 2.74 -3.72
CA ALA A 207 12.57 1.76 -4.34
C ALA A 207 12.20 0.31 -3.99
N SER A 208 11.85 0.02 -2.72
CA SER A 208 11.40 -1.33 -2.33
C SER A 208 10.01 -1.66 -2.87
N TRP A 209 9.11 -0.68 -2.86
CA TRP A 209 7.77 -0.81 -3.42
C TRP A 209 7.82 -1.22 -4.90
N TYR A 210 8.63 -0.53 -5.70
CA TYR A 210 8.79 -0.84 -7.11
C TYR A 210 9.51 -2.17 -7.34
N PHE A 211 10.58 -2.42 -6.58
CA PHE A 211 11.40 -3.61 -6.68
C PHE A 211 10.65 -4.90 -6.27
N SER A 212 9.64 -4.83 -5.40
CA SER A 212 8.87 -6.00 -4.96
C SER A 212 8.29 -6.81 -6.12
N ASN A 213 7.91 -6.15 -7.23
CA ASN A 213 7.41 -6.79 -8.45
C ASN A 213 8.44 -7.75 -9.09
N PHE A 214 9.70 -7.48 -8.90
CA PHE A 214 10.79 -8.33 -9.41
C PHE A 214 11.27 -9.34 -8.36
N LEU A 215 11.34 -8.92 -7.10
CA LEU A 215 11.76 -9.78 -6.01
C LEU A 215 10.87 -11.04 -5.89
N TRP A 216 9.57 -10.85 -5.84
CA TRP A 216 8.61 -11.95 -5.68
C TRP A 216 8.50 -12.83 -6.92
N ALA A 217 8.56 -12.25 -8.12
CA ALA A 217 8.58 -13.01 -9.37
C ALA A 217 9.84 -13.90 -9.51
N ALA A 218 10.94 -13.53 -8.85
CA ALA A 218 12.12 -14.37 -8.77
C ALA A 218 12.03 -15.50 -7.74
N GLY A 219 11.03 -15.44 -6.85
CA GLY A 219 10.88 -16.36 -5.71
C GLY A 219 11.57 -15.88 -4.43
N GLY A 220 12.18 -14.68 -4.45
CA GLY A 220 12.73 -14.03 -3.26
C GLY A 220 11.68 -13.34 -2.40
N ASP A 221 12.09 -12.85 -1.24
CA ASP A 221 11.24 -12.10 -0.33
C ASP A 221 12.06 -11.12 0.53
N PHE A 222 11.38 -10.16 1.14
CA PHE A 222 11.97 -9.27 2.15
C PHE A 222 12.15 -10.00 3.48
N ILE A 223 11.08 -10.65 3.92
CA ILE A 223 10.98 -11.47 5.11
C ILE A 223 10.08 -12.67 4.80
N THR A 224 10.34 -13.80 5.43
CA THR A 224 9.51 -15.01 5.30
C THR A 224 8.93 -15.42 6.65
N GLU A 225 7.67 -15.82 6.65
CA GLU A 225 7.02 -16.39 7.82
C GLU A 225 7.60 -17.79 8.08
N THR A 226 7.92 -18.07 9.35
CA THR A 226 8.50 -19.34 9.79
C THR A 226 7.50 -20.21 10.58
N GLY A 227 6.28 -19.70 10.78
CA GLY A 227 5.20 -20.29 11.55
C GLY A 227 4.85 -19.44 12.78
N ASP A 228 3.64 -19.62 13.30
CA ASP A 228 3.13 -18.95 14.51
C ASP A 228 3.25 -17.41 14.51
N GLY A 229 3.19 -16.78 13.33
CA GLY A 229 3.31 -15.31 13.19
C GLY A 229 4.73 -14.78 13.41
N THR A 230 5.75 -15.65 13.38
CA THR A 230 7.16 -15.25 13.43
C THR A 230 7.77 -15.17 12.03
N TYR A 231 8.78 -14.31 11.88
CA TYR A 231 9.41 -13.99 10.58
C TYR A 231 10.92 -13.99 10.70
N GLN A 232 11.56 -14.27 9.57
CA GLN A 232 13.01 -14.13 9.39
C GLN A 232 13.33 -13.31 8.14
N PRO A 233 14.46 -12.61 8.09
CA PRO A 233 14.95 -11.95 6.88
C PRO A 233 15.17 -12.94 5.74
N ALA A 234 14.98 -12.49 4.49
CA ALA A 234 15.08 -13.36 3.33
C ALA A 234 15.82 -12.73 2.13
N MET A 235 16.48 -11.59 2.33
CA MET A 235 17.17 -10.89 1.24
C MET A 235 18.51 -11.54 0.83
N THR A 236 19.05 -12.46 1.64
CA THR A 236 20.27 -13.22 1.32
C THR A 236 19.99 -14.59 0.70
N THR A 237 18.74 -14.99 0.49
CA THR A 237 18.42 -16.22 -0.28
C THR A 237 18.91 -16.07 -1.72
N GLU A 238 19.22 -17.19 -2.36
CA GLU A 238 19.74 -17.18 -3.75
C GLU A 238 18.73 -16.54 -4.73
N GLU A 239 17.44 -16.71 -4.49
CA GLU A 239 16.35 -16.10 -5.26
C GLU A 239 16.36 -14.58 -5.10
N SER A 240 16.48 -14.07 -3.88
CA SER A 240 16.55 -12.63 -3.59
C SER A 240 17.81 -12.01 -4.16
N VAL A 241 18.96 -12.64 -3.98
CA VAL A 241 20.24 -12.18 -4.55
C VAL A 241 20.15 -12.11 -6.08
N ARG A 242 19.59 -13.14 -6.72
CA ARG A 242 19.39 -13.19 -8.18
C ARG A 242 18.48 -12.05 -8.65
N ALA A 243 17.36 -11.80 -7.95
CA ALA A 243 16.45 -10.70 -8.27
C ALA A 243 17.13 -9.34 -8.19
N VAL A 244 17.86 -9.08 -7.10
CA VAL A 244 18.58 -7.81 -6.91
C VAL A 244 19.66 -7.65 -7.98
N GLN A 245 20.43 -8.70 -8.28
CA GLN A 245 21.49 -8.63 -9.28
C GLN A 245 20.92 -8.36 -10.68
N TRP A 246 19.86 -9.08 -11.07
CA TRP A 246 19.21 -8.87 -12.36
C TRP A 246 18.66 -7.45 -12.50
N PHE A 247 17.95 -6.94 -11.49
CA PHE A 247 17.40 -5.60 -11.51
C PHE A 247 18.50 -4.53 -11.56
N ARG A 248 19.58 -4.75 -10.80
CA ARG A 248 20.75 -3.88 -10.82
C ARG A 248 21.44 -3.87 -12.19
N ASP A 249 21.51 -5.00 -12.87
CA ASP A 249 22.12 -5.12 -14.18
C ASP A 249 21.38 -4.28 -15.23
N LEU A 250 20.05 -4.13 -15.13
CA LEU A 250 19.28 -3.20 -15.98
C LEU A 250 19.76 -1.75 -15.87
N GLY A 251 20.10 -1.29 -14.67
CA GLY A 251 20.61 0.07 -14.46
C GLY A 251 22.12 0.20 -14.69
N CYS A 252 22.91 -0.73 -14.15
CA CYS A 252 24.36 -0.61 -14.12
C CYS A 252 25.05 -1.11 -15.38
N LYS A 253 24.60 -2.23 -15.96
CA LYS A 253 25.21 -2.80 -17.16
C LYS A 253 24.50 -2.33 -18.42
N SER A 254 23.22 -2.62 -18.56
CA SER A 254 22.45 -2.30 -19.76
C SER A 254 22.07 -0.82 -19.85
N LYS A 255 22.05 -0.10 -18.71
CA LYS A 255 21.73 1.35 -18.62
C LYS A 255 20.37 1.71 -19.24
N VAL A 256 19.39 0.82 -19.08
CA VAL A 256 18.06 0.96 -19.69
C VAL A 256 17.07 1.70 -18.81
N ILE A 257 17.42 1.98 -17.54
CA ILE A 257 16.61 2.75 -16.59
C ILE A 257 16.91 4.25 -16.81
N GLN A 258 15.86 5.08 -16.77
CA GLN A 258 16.00 6.53 -16.99
C GLN A 258 16.99 7.17 -16.00
N PRO A 259 17.74 8.20 -16.40
CA PRO A 259 18.61 8.97 -15.52
C PRO A 259 17.83 9.58 -14.34
N GLY A 260 18.47 9.67 -13.18
CA GLY A 260 17.87 10.25 -11.98
C GLY A 260 16.90 9.36 -11.24
N ALA A 261 16.68 8.12 -11.68
CA ALA A 261 15.75 7.16 -11.05
C ALA A 261 15.86 7.11 -9.53
N VAL A 262 17.10 7.08 -8.99
CA VAL A 262 17.39 6.98 -7.54
C VAL A 262 16.88 8.18 -6.70
N THR A 263 16.53 9.29 -7.35
CA THR A 263 15.93 10.45 -6.67
C THR A 263 14.45 10.64 -7.01
N MET A 264 13.92 9.86 -7.95
CA MET A 264 12.56 10.03 -8.43
C MET A 264 11.54 9.26 -7.59
N GLU A 265 10.48 9.96 -7.24
CA GLU A 265 9.21 9.41 -6.77
C GLU A 265 8.28 9.12 -7.98
N THR A 266 7.07 8.62 -7.73
CA THR A 266 6.12 8.31 -8.81
C THR A 266 5.80 9.52 -9.70
N PRO A 267 5.48 10.75 -9.19
CA PRO A 267 5.10 11.86 -10.07
C PRO A 267 6.15 12.21 -11.14
N PRO A 268 7.44 12.47 -10.81
CA PRO A 268 8.44 12.74 -11.84
C PRO A 268 8.74 11.52 -12.74
N THR A 269 8.56 10.29 -12.24
CA THR A 269 8.70 9.09 -13.07
C THR A 269 7.58 8.99 -14.10
N ASN A 270 6.33 9.32 -13.74
CA ASN A 270 5.20 9.38 -14.69
C ASN A 270 5.49 10.31 -15.85
N GLU A 271 6.06 11.49 -15.57
CA GLU A 271 6.42 12.48 -16.58
C GLU A 271 7.45 11.95 -17.60
N THR A 272 8.31 11.00 -17.22
CA THR A 272 9.26 10.39 -18.16
C THR A 272 8.55 9.51 -19.19
N PHE A 273 7.51 8.79 -18.76
CA PHE A 273 6.69 7.96 -19.65
C PHE A 273 5.77 8.82 -20.52
N GLU A 274 5.12 9.82 -19.95
CA GLU A 274 4.25 10.76 -20.65
C GLU A 274 4.99 11.57 -21.73
N ALA A 275 6.20 12.01 -21.41
CA ALA A 275 7.03 12.76 -22.35
C ALA A 275 7.69 11.89 -23.43
N GLY A 276 7.38 10.59 -23.49
CA GLY A 276 7.98 9.66 -24.44
C GLY A 276 9.48 9.47 -24.25
N ARG A 277 9.98 9.61 -23.01
CA ARG A 277 11.40 9.36 -22.69
C ARG A 277 11.66 7.93 -22.23
N THR A 278 10.62 7.21 -21.82
CA THR A 278 10.73 5.80 -21.41
C THR A 278 9.70 4.94 -22.12
N GLY A 279 10.08 3.70 -22.45
CA GLY A 279 9.25 2.78 -23.24
C GLY A 279 8.39 1.82 -22.43
N MET A 280 8.79 1.49 -21.20
CA MET A 280 8.06 0.60 -20.29
C MET A 280 7.92 1.21 -18.91
N PHE A 281 6.82 0.85 -18.22
CA PHE A 281 6.58 1.25 -16.83
C PHE A 281 5.75 0.18 -16.12
N VAL A 282 6.19 -0.26 -14.94
CA VAL A 282 5.45 -1.20 -14.08
C VAL A 282 4.66 -0.39 -13.07
N VAL A 283 3.32 -0.39 -13.18
CA VAL A 283 2.48 0.49 -12.36
C VAL A 283 1.02 0.02 -12.31
N GLY A 284 0.26 0.51 -11.32
CA GLY A 284 -1.17 0.22 -11.16
C GLY A 284 -2.08 1.00 -12.13
N PRO A 285 -3.38 0.67 -12.17
CA PRO A 285 -4.34 1.21 -13.13
C PRO A 285 -4.68 2.70 -12.91
N TYR A 286 -4.31 3.28 -11.77
CA TYR A 286 -4.66 4.65 -11.38
C TYR A 286 -4.07 5.73 -12.31
N LEU A 287 -3.10 5.37 -13.15
CA LEU A 287 -2.50 6.28 -14.13
C LEU A 287 -3.16 6.22 -15.52
N LEU A 288 -4.04 5.27 -15.79
CA LEU A 288 -4.69 5.15 -17.11
C LEU A 288 -5.35 6.44 -17.58
N PRO A 289 -6.18 7.14 -16.77
CA PRO A 289 -6.82 8.37 -17.23
C PRO A 289 -5.80 9.46 -17.58
N ARG A 290 -4.75 9.59 -16.76
CA ARG A 290 -3.69 10.57 -16.98
C ARG A 290 -2.89 10.28 -18.25
N PHE A 291 -2.50 9.04 -18.48
CA PHE A 291 -1.75 8.65 -19.67
C PHE A 291 -2.61 8.68 -20.93
N ASP A 292 -3.91 8.41 -20.83
CA ASP A 292 -4.84 8.56 -21.95
C ASP A 292 -4.95 10.03 -22.41
N GLU A 293 -4.96 10.97 -21.45
CA GLU A 293 -5.01 12.39 -21.71
C GLU A 293 -3.68 12.94 -22.27
N THR A 294 -2.55 12.56 -21.66
CA THR A 294 -1.25 13.16 -21.94
C THR A 294 -0.52 12.49 -23.12
N LEU A 295 -0.55 11.17 -23.18
CA LEU A 295 0.17 10.37 -24.19
C LEU A 295 -0.73 9.95 -25.34
N GLY A 296 -2.00 9.66 -25.05
CA GLY A 296 -2.97 9.08 -25.98
C GLY A 296 -3.14 7.58 -25.76
N LYS A 297 -4.40 7.16 -25.71
CA LYS A 297 -4.81 5.79 -25.40
C LYS A 297 -4.21 4.73 -26.34
N ASP A 298 -4.04 5.06 -27.61
CA ASP A 298 -3.53 4.15 -28.64
C ASP A 298 -1.99 4.03 -28.66
N LYS A 299 -1.29 4.85 -27.87
CA LYS A 299 0.17 4.90 -27.86
C LYS A 299 0.81 3.89 -26.92
N TYR A 300 0.03 3.32 -26.01
CA TYR A 300 0.54 2.33 -25.06
C TYR A 300 -0.46 1.19 -24.84
N GLU A 301 0.04 0.09 -24.33
CA GLU A 301 -0.74 -1.08 -23.99
C GLU A 301 -0.44 -1.53 -22.56
N VAL A 302 -1.37 -2.25 -21.96
CA VAL A 302 -1.26 -2.86 -20.62
C VAL A 302 -1.21 -4.37 -20.80
N VAL A 303 -0.16 -4.98 -20.29
CA VAL A 303 0.05 -6.43 -20.37
C VAL A 303 0.44 -6.98 -18.98
N PRO A 304 0.23 -8.27 -18.71
CA PRO A 304 0.80 -8.91 -17.52
C PRO A 304 2.32 -8.75 -17.46
N MET A 305 2.88 -8.75 -16.25
CA MET A 305 4.33 -8.86 -16.11
C MET A 305 4.83 -10.16 -16.72
N PRO A 306 5.96 -10.14 -17.44
CA PRO A 306 6.59 -11.36 -17.93
C PRO A 306 7.01 -12.24 -16.75
N LYS A 307 7.01 -13.56 -16.98
CA LYS A 307 7.42 -14.51 -15.95
C LYS A 307 8.88 -14.31 -15.57
N GLY A 308 9.10 -14.16 -14.27
CA GLY A 308 10.40 -14.25 -13.65
C GLY A 308 10.85 -15.71 -13.47
N PRO A 309 11.96 -15.94 -12.78
CA PRO A 309 12.48 -17.29 -12.52
C PRO A 309 11.49 -18.22 -11.82
N LYS A 310 10.56 -17.70 -11.02
CA LYS A 310 9.52 -18.48 -10.36
C LYS A 310 8.18 -18.36 -11.08
N ASP A 311 7.65 -17.16 -11.19
CA ASP A 311 6.31 -16.90 -11.73
C ASP A 311 6.16 -15.43 -12.20
N ALA A 312 4.93 -14.93 -12.30
CA ALA A 312 4.61 -13.55 -12.64
C ALA A 312 4.03 -12.76 -11.45
N THR A 313 4.38 -13.13 -10.23
CA THR A 313 3.87 -12.45 -9.02
C THR A 313 4.22 -10.96 -9.05
N VAL A 314 3.22 -10.13 -8.76
CA VAL A 314 3.35 -8.66 -8.71
C VAL A 314 2.78 -8.11 -7.41
N LEU A 315 3.17 -6.90 -7.08
CA LEU A 315 2.61 -6.18 -5.94
C LEU A 315 1.12 -5.92 -6.15
N ALA A 316 0.32 -6.42 -5.20
CA ALA A 316 -1.07 -6.03 -5.00
C ALA A 316 -1.16 -5.03 -3.85
N GLU A 317 -2.03 -4.06 -4.01
CA GLU A 317 -2.32 -3.02 -3.03
C GLU A 317 -3.80 -2.64 -3.09
N GLY A 318 -4.18 -1.70 -2.27
CA GLY A 318 -5.52 -1.11 -2.29
C GLY A 318 -5.74 -0.19 -1.11
N GLY A 319 -6.91 0.40 -1.07
CA GLY A 319 -7.41 1.16 0.07
C GLY A 319 -8.29 0.31 0.96
N SER A 320 -8.21 0.56 2.26
CA SER A 320 -9.08 -0.04 3.26
C SER A 320 -9.88 1.01 4.02
N VAL A 321 -11.07 0.61 4.45
CA VAL A 321 -11.86 1.32 5.45
C VAL A 321 -11.44 0.80 6.82
N TYR A 322 -11.01 1.70 7.68
CA TYR A 322 -10.63 1.44 9.06
C TYR A 322 -11.64 2.10 10.00
N LEU A 323 -12.11 1.35 10.99
CA LEU A 323 -12.99 1.86 12.03
C LEU A 323 -12.14 2.25 13.23
N MET A 324 -12.16 3.53 13.59
CA MET A 324 -11.26 4.03 14.63
C MET A 324 -11.81 3.75 16.03
N ALA A 325 -10.90 3.50 16.96
CA ALA A 325 -11.22 3.28 18.36
C ALA A 325 -11.82 4.55 19.00
N GLY A 326 -12.71 4.37 19.96
CA GLY A 326 -13.27 5.49 20.76
C GLY A 326 -14.37 6.29 20.06
N SER A 327 -14.89 5.85 18.90
CA SER A 327 -16.07 6.46 18.29
C SER A 327 -17.29 6.34 19.19
N GLU A 328 -18.05 7.42 19.32
CA GLU A 328 -19.35 7.40 19.99
C GLU A 328 -20.48 6.87 19.10
N ASN A 329 -20.23 6.64 17.79
CA ASN A 329 -21.20 6.12 16.85
C ASN A 329 -20.72 4.84 16.14
N MET A 330 -20.51 3.78 16.91
CA MET A 330 -20.07 2.49 16.38
C MET A 330 -21.08 1.87 15.39
N ALA A 331 -22.37 2.08 15.59
CA ALA A 331 -23.40 1.62 14.67
C ALA A 331 -23.28 2.31 13.30
N GLY A 332 -23.02 3.61 13.30
CA GLY A 332 -22.76 4.37 12.07
C GLY A 332 -21.46 3.93 11.38
N GLN A 333 -20.41 3.62 12.14
CA GLN A 333 -19.16 3.04 11.57
C GLN A 333 -19.43 1.72 10.86
N ASP A 334 -20.13 0.76 11.50
CA ASP A 334 -20.47 -0.54 10.91
C ASP A 334 -21.34 -0.35 9.65
N ALA A 335 -22.33 0.55 9.71
CA ALA A 335 -23.17 0.85 8.54
C ALA A 335 -22.38 1.46 7.38
N PHE A 336 -21.43 2.38 7.67
CA PHE A 336 -20.58 2.96 6.62
C PHE A 336 -19.67 1.90 5.99
N ALA A 337 -19.04 1.06 6.80
CA ALA A 337 -18.18 -0.01 6.34
C ALA A 337 -18.94 -0.99 5.43
N ASP A 338 -20.14 -1.41 5.83
CA ASP A 338 -21.02 -2.27 5.03
C ASP A 338 -21.42 -1.62 3.71
N PHE A 339 -21.81 -0.33 3.74
CA PHE A 339 -22.17 0.42 2.54
C PHE A 339 -20.99 0.60 1.58
N ALA A 340 -19.83 0.97 2.10
CA ALA A 340 -18.64 1.24 1.29
C ALA A 340 -18.21 0.03 0.44
N ILE A 341 -18.36 -1.19 0.96
CA ILE A 341 -18.05 -2.43 0.22
C ILE A 341 -19.25 -3.04 -0.51
N SER A 342 -20.44 -2.45 -0.38
CA SER A 342 -21.62 -2.88 -1.16
C SER A 342 -21.43 -2.60 -2.65
N ALA A 343 -22.24 -3.26 -3.50
CA ALA A 343 -22.21 -3.00 -4.94
C ALA A 343 -22.55 -1.52 -5.27
N GLU A 344 -23.43 -0.88 -4.51
CA GLU A 344 -23.79 0.53 -4.69
C GLU A 344 -22.63 1.45 -4.27
N GLY A 345 -22.04 1.22 -3.09
CA GLY A 345 -20.90 1.98 -2.59
C GLY A 345 -19.70 1.89 -3.52
N GLN A 346 -19.39 0.69 -4.02
CA GLN A 346 -18.31 0.45 -4.96
C GLN A 346 -18.54 1.17 -6.31
N LYS A 347 -19.75 1.08 -6.88
CA LYS A 347 -20.09 1.79 -8.13
C LYS A 347 -20.02 3.30 -7.95
N THR A 348 -20.51 3.82 -6.82
CA THR A 348 -20.51 5.25 -6.54
C THR A 348 -19.12 5.80 -6.31
N GLY A 349 -18.32 5.12 -5.50
CA GLY A 349 -16.96 5.58 -5.14
C GLY A 349 -15.93 5.41 -6.26
N MET A 350 -16.16 4.48 -7.20
CA MET A 350 -15.25 4.18 -8.30
C MET A 350 -15.81 4.57 -9.68
N ALA A 351 -16.92 5.32 -9.72
CA ALA A 351 -17.54 5.71 -10.98
C ALA A 351 -16.64 6.66 -11.80
N GLY A 352 -16.41 6.28 -13.05
CA GLY A 352 -15.64 7.07 -14.01
C GLY A 352 -14.16 7.27 -13.63
N ASP A 353 -13.50 8.13 -14.38
CA ASP A 353 -12.08 8.43 -14.21
C ASP A 353 -11.81 9.47 -13.09
N THR A 354 -12.86 10.03 -12.55
CA THR A 354 -12.83 10.99 -11.44
C THR A 354 -13.31 10.38 -10.12
N GLY A 355 -13.45 9.05 -10.05
CA GLY A 355 -13.88 8.34 -8.84
C GLY A 355 -12.90 8.51 -7.66
N PHE A 356 -13.35 8.14 -6.47
CA PHE A 356 -12.54 8.20 -5.25
C PHE A 356 -11.21 7.48 -5.39
N THR A 357 -11.24 6.30 -6.01
CA THR A 357 -10.04 5.57 -6.39
C THR A 357 -10.17 5.09 -7.84
N VAL A 358 -9.15 5.40 -8.63
CA VAL A 358 -9.01 4.84 -9.99
C VAL A 358 -8.37 3.46 -9.85
N GLN A 359 -9.09 2.53 -9.22
CA GLN A 359 -8.65 1.17 -8.88
C GLN A 359 -9.78 0.16 -9.16
N LEU A 360 -9.54 -1.10 -8.84
CA LEU A 360 -10.51 -2.18 -9.02
C LEU A 360 -11.51 -2.23 -7.86
N PRO A 361 -12.79 -2.53 -8.12
CA PRO A 361 -13.75 -2.83 -7.07
C PRO A 361 -13.39 -4.14 -6.36
N VAL A 362 -13.68 -4.20 -5.07
CA VAL A 362 -13.45 -5.40 -4.24
C VAL A 362 -14.70 -6.25 -4.07
N ASN A 363 -15.88 -5.79 -4.47
CA ASN A 363 -17.12 -6.54 -4.41
C ASN A 363 -17.27 -7.43 -5.66
N LYS A 364 -17.32 -8.75 -5.47
CA LYS A 364 -17.42 -9.77 -6.54
C LYS A 364 -18.65 -9.61 -7.45
N THR A 365 -19.72 -8.96 -6.96
CA THR A 365 -20.93 -8.74 -7.76
C THR A 365 -20.84 -7.53 -8.68
N VAL A 366 -19.78 -6.73 -8.56
CA VAL A 366 -19.52 -5.58 -9.43
C VAL A 366 -18.73 -6.04 -10.65
N ASP A 367 -19.42 -6.10 -11.78
CA ASP A 367 -18.81 -6.42 -13.07
C ASP A 367 -17.92 -5.25 -13.54
N ILE A 368 -16.61 -5.47 -13.53
CA ILE A 368 -15.61 -4.45 -13.91
C ILE A 368 -15.84 -3.95 -15.35
N THR A 369 -16.28 -4.80 -16.26
CA THR A 369 -16.49 -4.44 -17.67
C THR A 369 -17.68 -3.48 -17.87
N LYS A 370 -18.62 -3.47 -16.92
CA LYS A 370 -19.76 -2.52 -16.93
C LYS A 370 -19.43 -1.20 -16.23
N VAL A 371 -18.60 -1.25 -15.19
CA VAL A 371 -18.18 -0.05 -14.45
C VAL A 371 -17.08 0.68 -15.19
N ARG A 372 -16.17 -0.09 -15.83
CA ARG A 372 -15.03 0.40 -16.60
C ARG A 372 -14.93 -0.38 -17.91
N PRO A 373 -15.56 0.11 -18.98
CA PRO A 373 -15.69 -0.63 -20.25
C PRO A 373 -14.37 -0.76 -21.02
N ASP A 374 -13.33 -0.02 -20.67
CA ASP A 374 -12.01 -0.15 -21.28
C ASP A 374 -11.40 -1.53 -20.95
N PRO A 375 -11.02 -2.34 -21.96
CA PRO A 375 -10.53 -3.70 -21.76
C PRO A 375 -9.28 -3.80 -20.89
N ARG A 376 -8.47 -2.74 -20.78
CA ARG A 376 -7.28 -2.68 -19.92
C ARG A 376 -7.64 -2.89 -18.44
N TRP A 377 -8.84 -2.49 -18.01
CA TRP A 377 -9.32 -2.74 -16.65
C TRP A 377 -9.58 -4.23 -16.38
N LYS A 378 -10.05 -4.97 -17.38
CA LYS A 378 -10.18 -6.42 -17.29
C LYS A 378 -8.81 -7.08 -17.11
N THR A 379 -7.82 -6.65 -17.90
CA THR A 379 -6.42 -7.10 -17.76
C THR A 379 -5.89 -6.89 -16.34
N TYR A 380 -6.07 -5.69 -15.77
CA TYR A 380 -5.68 -5.42 -14.37
C TYR A 380 -6.43 -6.31 -13.36
N ALA A 381 -7.71 -6.58 -13.57
CA ALA A 381 -8.47 -7.44 -12.68
C ALA A 381 -7.99 -8.90 -12.73
N GLU A 382 -7.66 -9.41 -13.91
CA GLU A 382 -7.07 -10.74 -14.09
C GLU A 382 -5.70 -10.84 -13.42
N ILE A 383 -4.80 -9.86 -13.63
CA ILE A 383 -3.50 -9.79 -12.97
C ILE A 383 -3.66 -9.78 -11.45
N TYR A 384 -4.58 -8.97 -10.93
CA TYR A 384 -4.83 -8.90 -9.49
C TYR A 384 -5.25 -10.26 -8.91
N GLN A 385 -6.12 -10.99 -9.62
CA GLN A 385 -6.62 -12.29 -9.17
C GLN A 385 -5.58 -13.41 -9.26
N GLU A 386 -4.80 -13.42 -10.34
CA GLU A 386 -3.89 -14.52 -10.67
C GLU A 386 -2.46 -14.34 -10.13
N SER A 387 -2.01 -13.10 -10.04
CA SER A 387 -0.61 -12.78 -9.76
C SER A 387 -0.40 -11.78 -8.62
N GLY A 388 -1.47 -11.16 -8.12
CA GLY A 388 -1.38 -10.12 -7.09
C GLY A 388 -0.97 -10.70 -5.73
N ARG A 389 0.03 -10.09 -5.10
CA ARG A 389 0.51 -10.41 -3.76
C ARG A 389 0.59 -9.15 -2.90
N TYR A 390 -0.01 -9.18 -1.71
CA TYR A 390 0.13 -8.13 -0.71
C TYR A 390 1.43 -8.27 0.08
N ALA A 391 1.92 -7.15 0.59
CA ALA A 391 2.97 -7.17 1.61
C ALA A 391 2.46 -7.90 2.87
N PRO A 392 3.34 -8.56 3.64
CA PRO A 392 2.95 -9.25 4.87
C PRO A 392 2.29 -8.30 5.88
N SER A 393 1.22 -8.78 6.54
CA SER A 393 0.58 -8.07 7.64
C SER A 393 1.38 -8.26 8.92
N ILE A 394 2.39 -7.42 9.14
CA ILE A 394 3.20 -7.39 10.38
C ILE A 394 2.87 -6.14 11.21
N PRO A 395 3.26 -6.07 12.49
CA PRO A 395 2.95 -4.92 13.35
C PRO A 395 3.35 -3.57 12.78
N ASN A 396 4.47 -3.50 12.05
CA ASN A 396 4.85 -2.28 11.33
C ASN A 396 5.68 -2.61 10.09
N TRP A 397 5.07 -2.51 8.91
CA TRP A 397 5.73 -2.73 7.63
C TRP A 397 6.67 -1.57 7.22
N THR A 398 6.44 -0.37 7.73
CA THR A 398 7.17 0.84 7.30
C THR A 398 8.69 0.73 7.44
N PRO A 399 9.27 0.29 8.57
CA PRO A 399 10.73 0.17 8.69
C PRO A 399 11.31 -0.90 7.76
N VAL A 400 10.64 -2.04 7.55
CA VAL A 400 11.07 -3.07 6.59
C VAL A 400 11.14 -2.49 5.18
N ARG A 401 10.07 -1.82 4.77
CA ARG A 401 9.97 -1.16 3.47
C ARG A 401 11.05 -0.08 3.30
N GLN A 402 11.26 0.77 4.31
CA GLN A 402 12.19 1.89 4.24
C GLN A 402 13.64 1.40 4.16
N THR A 403 14.06 0.52 5.06
CA THR A 403 15.43 -0.01 5.11
C THR A 403 15.79 -0.77 3.82
N THR A 404 14.84 -1.53 3.29
CA THR A 404 15.03 -2.20 1.98
C THR A 404 15.14 -1.18 0.84
N ALA A 405 14.34 -0.12 0.85
CA ALA A 405 14.43 0.93 -0.18
C ALA A 405 15.79 1.64 -0.17
N GLU A 406 16.34 1.90 1.00
CA GLU A 406 17.67 2.51 1.15
C GLU A 406 18.76 1.60 0.57
N THR A 407 18.68 0.29 0.83
CA THR A 407 19.63 -0.68 0.29
C THR A 407 19.52 -0.82 -1.24
N VAL A 408 18.29 -0.97 -1.76
CA VAL A 408 18.07 -1.06 -3.22
C VAL A 408 18.52 0.23 -3.91
N ASN A 409 18.15 1.39 -3.37
CA ASN A 409 18.58 2.68 -3.90
C ASN A 409 20.10 2.81 -3.93
N ALA A 410 20.80 2.47 -2.84
CA ALA A 410 22.26 2.52 -2.78
C ALA A 410 22.93 1.62 -3.84
N LEU A 411 22.42 0.38 -4.00
CA LEU A 411 22.90 -0.56 -5.01
C LEU A 411 22.68 -0.07 -6.45
N MET A 412 21.62 0.71 -6.68
CA MET A 412 21.33 1.31 -7.98
C MET A 412 22.12 2.60 -8.23
N ALA A 413 22.43 3.35 -7.17
CA ALA A 413 23.22 4.58 -7.25
C ALA A 413 24.72 4.33 -7.43
N ASP A 414 25.24 3.26 -6.84
CA ASP A 414 26.65 2.88 -6.91
C ASP A 414 26.82 1.46 -7.45
N CYS A 415 27.21 1.36 -8.72
CA CYS A 415 27.46 0.10 -9.40
C CYS A 415 28.73 -0.62 -8.91
N GLY A 416 29.56 0.00 -8.09
CA GLY A 416 30.78 -0.59 -7.50
C GLY A 416 30.50 -1.39 -6.21
N LEU A 417 29.33 -1.22 -5.58
CA LEU A 417 29.00 -1.92 -4.34
C LEU A 417 28.86 -3.44 -4.56
N ASP A 418 29.31 -4.23 -3.58
CA ASP A 418 29.08 -5.66 -3.57
C ASP A 418 27.65 -5.99 -3.11
N THR A 419 26.86 -6.60 -4.00
CA THR A 419 25.45 -6.92 -3.77
C THR A 419 25.28 -7.84 -2.56
N ARG A 420 26.05 -8.93 -2.45
CA ARG A 420 25.87 -9.89 -1.35
C ARG A 420 26.22 -9.31 0.00
N SER A 421 27.25 -8.47 0.07
CA SER A 421 27.63 -7.76 1.29
C SER A 421 26.51 -6.82 1.75
N LYS A 422 25.94 -6.03 0.82
CA LYS A 422 24.84 -5.13 1.12
C LYS A 422 23.55 -5.84 1.55
N LEU A 423 23.26 -6.97 0.96
CA LEU A 423 22.10 -7.78 1.37
C LEU A 423 22.29 -8.45 2.73
N LYS A 424 23.53 -8.82 3.12
CA LYS A 424 23.83 -9.29 4.49
C LYS A 424 23.66 -8.19 5.52
N GLU A 425 24.07 -6.96 5.20
CA GLU A 425 23.83 -5.79 6.07
C GLU A 425 22.33 -5.53 6.23
N LEU A 426 21.56 -5.63 5.14
CA LEU A 426 20.11 -5.49 5.14
C LEU A 426 19.44 -6.57 5.99
N ASP A 427 19.79 -7.85 5.81
CA ASP A 427 19.18 -8.93 6.59
C ASP A 427 19.41 -8.75 8.10
N LYS A 428 20.59 -8.25 8.50
CA LYS A 428 20.86 -7.92 9.89
C LYS A 428 19.91 -6.81 10.40
N GLN A 429 19.74 -5.75 9.62
CA GLN A 429 18.82 -4.65 9.98
C GLN A 429 17.37 -5.14 10.04
N LEU A 430 16.95 -5.99 9.09
CA LEU A 430 15.62 -6.59 9.10
C LEU A 430 15.41 -7.49 10.33
N ALA A 431 16.41 -8.29 10.72
CA ALA A 431 16.36 -9.09 11.94
C ALA A 431 16.17 -8.22 13.20
N ASP A 432 16.89 -7.10 13.29
CA ASP A 432 16.74 -6.15 14.41
C ASP A 432 15.32 -5.56 14.41
N ILE A 433 14.78 -5.15 13.26
CA ILE A 433 13.41 -4.63 13.11
C ILE A 433 12.36 -5.68 13.54
N LEU A 434 12.51 -6.94 13.11
CA LEU A 434 11.59 -8.01 13.49
C LEU A 434 11.65 -8.30 14.98
N LYS A 435 12.84 -8.25 15.58
CA LYS A 435 13.04 -8.40 17.03
C LYS A 435 12.39 -7.28 17.83
N GLU A 436 12.56 -6.03 17.41
CA GLU A 436 11.92 -4.86 18.05
C GLU A 436 10.39 -4.96 18.01
N GLN A 437 9.84 -5.57 16.97
CA GLN A 437 8.41 -5.81 16.83
C GLN A 437 7.90 -7.08 17.56
N GLY A 438 8.80 -7.87 18.16
CA GLY A 438 8.44 -9.09 18.88
C GLY A 438 7.97 -10.25 17.98
N ILE A 439 8.36 -10.23 16.69
CA ILE A 439 7.97 -11.23 15.69
C ILE A 439 9.18 -11.90 15.01
N ALA A 440 10.39 -11.76 15.55
CA ALA A 440 11.55 -12.48 15.04
C ALA A 440 11.43 -13.98 15.33
N ALA A 441 11.77 -14.82 14.35
CA ALA A 441 11.98 -16.24 14.55
C ALA A 441 13.14 -16.48 15.56
N SER A 442 13.05 -17.57 16.31
CA SER A 442 14.03 -17.97 17.34
C SER A 442 15.37 -18.37 16.74
#